data_311adcd959447181287261425524ea8f
#
_entry.id   311adcd959447181287261425524ea8f
#
_cell.length_a   1.000
_cell.length_b   1.000
_cell.length_c   1.000
_cell.angle_alpha   90.00
_cell.angle_beta   90.00
_cell.angle_gamma   90.00
#
_symmetry.space_group_name_H-M   'P 1'
#
loop_
_entity.id
_entity.type
_entity.pdbx_description
1 polymer ?
#
loop_
_entity_poly.entity_id
_entity_poly.type
_entity_poly.pdbx_seq_one_letter_code
_entity_poly.pdbx_strand_id
1 'polypeptide(L)'
;SEYSLNVAQLLLTKYILLEDRKINVQNALNRIIELGSIPIVNENDTVSIDELELEMGENDSLAANVAVLANADLLIIMSDIEGLFDKDPHKYDDAELIPVVPEITEEIKAIAGGAGSSLGTGGMATKIKAAEICKNGGIDLIIMNGRDPRHLYKVFENKPIGTLFTANGEV
;
A
#
# COMPACT_ATOMS: atom_id res chain seq x y z
N SER A 1 14.37 2.57 -24.41
CA SER A 1 14.60 2.28 -22.99
C SER A 1 15.66 1.21 -22.85
N GLU A 2 16.46 1.24 -21.79
CA GLU A 2 17.57 0.30 -21.57
C GLU A 2 17.08 -1.16 -21.45
N TYR A 3 15.84 -1.33 -20.96
CA TYR A 3 15.23 -2.67 -20.73
C TYR A 3 14.09 -2.99 -21.69
N SER A 4 13.86 -2.17 -22.72
CA SER A 4 12.77 -2.33 -23.70
C SER A 4 11.37 -2.44 -23.05
N LEU A 5 11.19 -1.85 -21.86
CA LEU A 5 9.91 -1.79 -21.18
C LEU A 5 9.13 -0.54 -21.58
N ASN A 6 7.86 -0.72 -21.93
CA ASN A 6 6.94 0.39 -22.13
C ASN A 6 6.30 0.77 -20.79
N VAL A 7 6.18 2.05 -20.54
CA VAL A 7 5.53 2.60 -19.34
C VAL A 7 4.50 3.63 -19.75
N ALA A 8 3.44 3.77 -18.94
CA ALA A 8 2.42 4.79 -19.12
C ALA A 8 2.16 5.49 -17.80
N GLN A 9 2.33 6.82 -17.76
CA GLN A 9 2.02 7.61 -16.57
C GLN A 9 0.52 7.85 -16.47
N LEU A 10 -0.03 7.67 -15.27
CA LEU A 10 -1.41 7.94 -14.93
C LEU A 10 -1.44 8.83 -13.69
N LEU A 11 -1.84 10.10 -13.86
CA LEU A 11 -1.98 11.05 -12.75
C LEU A 11 -3.45 11.10 -12.32
N LEU A 12 -3.71 10.76 -11.06
CA LEU A 12 -5.04 10.63 -10.50
C LEU A 12 -5.34 11.79 -9.55
N THR A 13 -6.60 12.18 -9.49
CA THR A 13 -7.10 13.13 -8.50
C THR A 13 -7.96 12.40 -7.46
N LYS A 14 -8.19 13.03 -6.30
CA LYS A 14 -9.05 12.47 -5.23
C LYS A 14 -10.46 12.10 -5.71
N TYR A 15 -10.90 12.68 -6.82
CA TYR A 15 -12.21 12.39 -7.43
C TYR A 15 -12.33 10.98 -8.03
N ILE A 16 -11.26 10.20 -8.13
CA ILE A 16 -11.32 8.82 -8.67
C ILE A 16 -12.17 7.88 -7.82
N LEU A 17 -12.36 8.21 -6.55
CA LEU A 17 -13.19 7.41 -5.64
C LEU A 17 -14.70 7.60 -5.84
N LEU A 18 -15.09 8.60 -6.64
CA LEU A 18 -16.49 8.77 -7.03
C LEU A 18 -16.88 7.66 -8.01
N GLU A 19 -18.04 7.03 -7.77
CA GLU A 19 -18.51 5.86 -8.52
C GLU A 19 -18.44 6.04 -10.04
N ASP A 20 -18.87 7.22 -10.53
CA ASP A 20 -18.91 7.54 -11.97
C ASP A 20 -17.51 7.59 -12.61
N ARG A 21 -16.45 7.71 -11.81
CA ARG A 21 -15.06 7.88 -12.29
C ARG A 21 -14.19 6.66 -12.12
N LYS A 22 -14.52 5.78 -11.18
CA LYS A 22 -13.82 4.51 -10.94
C LYS A 22 -13.70 3.71 -12.22
N ILE A 23 -14.78 3.57 -12.97
CA ILE A 23 -14.81 2.80 -14.21
C ILE A 23 -13.83 3.33 -15.27
N ASN A 24 -13.65 4.66 -15.34
CA ASN A 24 -12.73 5.25 -16.31
C ASN A 24 -11.27 4.95 -15.95
N VAL A 25 -10.94 5.02 -14.65
CA VAL A 25 -9.59 4.67 -14.17
C VAL A 25 -9.32 3.19 -14.36
N GLN A 26 -10.28 2.32 -14.04
CA GLN A 26 -10.17 0.89 -14.23
C GLN A 26 -9.96 0.53 -15.71
N ASN A 27 -10.74 1.13 -16.61
CA ASN A 27 -10.59 0.92 -18.05
C ASN A 27 -9.21 1.40 -18.55
N ALA A 28 -8.71 2.54 -18.04
CA ALA A 28 -7.39 3.05 -18.39
C ALA A 28 -6.27 2.11 -17.91
N LEU A 29 -6.32 1.65 -16.65
CA LEU A 29 -5.38 0.68 -16.10
C LEU A 29 -5.37 -0.62 -16.89
N ASN A 30 -6.54 -1.21 -17.11
CA ASN A 30 -6.70 -2.45 -17.88
C ASN A 30 -6.10 -2.28 -19.29
N ARG A 31 -6.40 -1.16 -19.95
CA ARG A 31 -5.89 -0.92 -21.30
C ARG A 31 -4.38 -0.78 -21.36
N ILE A 32 -3.77 -0.12 -20.37
CA ILE A 32 -2.30 0.00 -20.27
C ILE A 32 -1.68 -1.40 -20.11
N ILE A 33 -2.25 -2.22 -19.24
CA ILE A 33 -1.77 -3.59 -18.97
C ILE A 33 -1.94 -4.48 -20.21
N GLU A 34 -3.10 -4.46 -20.88
CA GLU A 34 -3.37 -5.19 -22.12
C GLU A 34 -2.37 -4.85 -23.25
N LEU A 35 -1.88 -3.60 -23.28
CA LEU A 35 -0.85 -3.17 -24.23
C LEU A 35 0.57 -3.60 -23.83
N GLY A 36 0.72 -4.39 -22.77
CA GLY A 36 2.02 -4.82 -22.25
C GLY A 36 2.85 -3.68 -21.67
N SER A 37 2.21 -2.60 -21.23
CA SER A 37 2.86 -1.44 -20.60
C SER A 37 2.69 -1.48 -19.10
N ILE A 38 3.66 -0.91 -18.37
CA ILE A 38 3.61 -0.80 -16.91
C ILE A 38 2.97 0.55 -16.55
N PRO A 39 1.84 0.59 -15.84
CA PRO A 39 1.26 1.84 -15.36
C PRO A 39 2.11 2.40 -14.22
N ILE A 40 2.48 3.68 -14.31
CA ILE A 40 3.13 4.45 -13.26
C ILE A 40 2.11 5.46 -12.76
N VAL A 41 1.62 5.24 -11.55
CA VAL A 41 0.51 6.01 -10.98
C VAL A 41 1.01 6.96 -9.91
N ASN A 42 0.51 8.20 -9.91
CA ASN A 42 0.72 9.16 -8.82
C ASN A 42 -0.48 10.11 -8.70
N GLU A 43 -0.52 10.87 -7.62
CA GLU A 43 -1.50 11.95 -7.46
C GLU A 43 -1.19 13.11 -8.43
N ASN A 44 -2.25 13.78 -8.90
CA ASN A 44 -2.12 15.01 -9.72
C ASN A 44 -2.19 16.23 -8.82
N ASP A 45 -1.09 16.56 -8.18
CA ASP A 45 -0.97 17.68 -7.23
C ASP A 45 -1.28 19.03 -7.87
N THR A 46 -1.13 19.17 -9.18
CA THR A 46 -1.30 20.45 -9.89
C THR A 46 -2.76 20.89 -10.00
N VAL A 47 -3.71 19.99 -9.83
CA VAL A 47 -5.16 20.25 -9.91
C VAL A 47 -5.90 19.85 -8.64
N SER A 48 -5.17 19.56 -7.58
CA SER A 48 -5.73 19.27 -6.25
C SER A 48 -6.29 20.56 -5.66
N ILE A 49 -7.61 20.59 -5.44
CA ILE A 49 -8.28 21.70 -4.75
C ILE A 49 -8.45 21.27 -3.30
N ASP A 50 -7.90 22.05 -2.37
CA ASP A 50 -7.84 21.76 -0.91
C ASP A 50 -9.21 21.63 -0.21
N GLU A 51 -10.31 21.91 -0.89
CA GLU A 51 -11.63 22.02 -0.28
C GLU A 51 -12.39 20.70 -0.08
N LEU A 52 -11.87 19.58 -0.58
CA LEU A 52 -12.45 18.27 -0.33
C LEU A 52 -11.56 17.48 0.63
N GLU A 53 -11.94 17.48 1.90
CA GLU A 53 -11.42 16.62 2.98
C GLU A 53 -11.69 15.12 2.70
N LEU A 54 -11.44 14.65 1.48
CA LEU A 54 -11.36 13.23 1.24
C LEU A 54 -9.97 12.79 1.71
N GLU A 55 -9.94 11.96 2.72
CA GLU A 55 -8.76 11.43 3.41
C GLU A 55 -7.80 10.60 2.51
N MET A 56 -7.52 11.07 1.31
CA MET A 56 -6.56 10.44 0.39
C MET A 56 -5.14 11.03 0.50
N GLY A 57 -4.86 11.80 1.55
CA GLY A 57 -3.63 12.57 1.71
C GLY A 57 -2.32 11.80 1.80
N GLU A 58 -2.28 10.51 1.45
CA GLU A 58 -1.08 9.69 1.55
C GLU A 58 -1.01 8.64 0.44
N ASN A 59 0.18 8.49 -0.12
CA ASN A 59 0.46 7.56 -1.22
C ASN A 59 0.10 6.09 -0.90
N ASP A 60 0.13 5.69 0.37
CA ASP A 60 -0.25 4.34 0.78
C ASP A 60 -1.74 4.07 0.51
N SER A 61 -2.62 5.02 0.86
CA SER A 61 -4.06 4.91 0.58
C SER A 61 -4.36 4.98 -0.91
N LEU A 62 -3.64 5.83 -1.67
CA LEU A 62 -3.75 5.87 -3.12
C LEU A 62 -3.36 4.53 -3.73
N ALA A 63 -2.23 3.95 -3.32
CA ALA A 63 -1.75 2.65 -3.80
C ALA A 63 -2.78 1.55 -3.53
N ALA A 64 -3.37 1.50 -2.33
CA ALA A 64 -4.40 0.52 -1.98
C ALA A 64 -5.66 0.66 -2.87
N ASN A 65 -6.14 1.90 -3.09
CA ASN A 65 -7.28 2.13 -3.97
C ASN A 65 -6.98 1.75 -5.43
N VAL A 66 -5.77 2.04 -5.91
CA VAL A 66 -5.33 1.65 -7.26
C VAL A 66 -5.25 0.12 -7.37
N ALA A 67 -4.74 -0.57 -6.35
CA ALA A 67 -4.70 -2.03 -6.32
C ALA A 67 -6.12 -2.64 -6.44
N VAL A 68 -7.09 -2.09 -5.71
CA VAL A 68 -8.51 -2.51 -5.82
C VAL A 68 -9.06 -2.26 -7.22
N LEU A 69 -8.82 -1.07 -7.81
CA LEU A 69 -9.27 -0.74 -9.16
C LEU A 69 -8.61 -1.61 -10.25
N ALA A 70 -7.38 -2.03 -10.04
CA ALA A 70 -6.64 -2.91 -10.94
C ALA A 70 -6.98 -4.40 -10.76
N ASN A 71 -7.82 -4.77 -9.78
CA ASN A 71 -8.06 -6.16 -9.35
C ASN A 71 -6.73 -6.90 -9.09
N ALA A 72 -5.83 -6.27 -8.36
CA ALA A 72 -4.55 -6.87 -8.02
C ALA A 72 -4.73 -8.03 -7.03
N ASP A 73 -3.85 -9.01 -7.07
CA ASP A 73 -3.80 -10.12 -6.09
C ASP A 73 -2.99 -9.72 -4.85
N LEU A 74 -2.02 -8.82 -5.02
CA LEU A 74 -1.08 -8.41 -3.99
C LEU A 74 -0.69 -6.95 -4.14
N LEU A 75 -0.69 -6.20 -3.03
CA LEU A 75 -0.03 -4.90 -2.92
C LEU A 75 1.24 -5.02 -2.08
N ILE A 76 2.35 -4.45 -2.56
CA ILE A 76 3.61 -4.37 -1.80
C ILE A 76 3.92 -2.91 -1.51
N ILE A 77 3.95 -2.53 -0.24
CA ILE A 77 4.40 -1.22 0.21
C ILE A 77 5.87 -1.31 0.60
N MET A 78 6.72 -0.66 -0.18
CA MET A 78 8.15 -0.55 0.09
C MET A 78 8.40 0.73 0.90
N SER A 79 8.86 0.58 2.13
CA SER A 79 9.02 1.65 3.11
C SER A 79 10.46 1.73 3.63
N ASP A 80 10.72 2.63 4.56
CA ASP A 80 11.98 2.74 5.31
C ASP A 80 12.05 1.83 6.53
N ILE A 81 10.94 1.12 6.84
CA ILE A 81 10.82 0.18 7.95
C ILE A 81 10.74 -1.27 7.46
N GLU A 82 11.12 -2.22 8.32
CA GLU A 82 11.13 -3.65 7.98
C GLU A 82 9.72 -4.24 7.87
N GLY A 83 8.74 -3.68 8.58
CA GLY A 83 7.35 -4.14 8.67
C GLY A 83 6.70 -3.64 9.94
N LEU A 84 5.64 -4.31 10.40
CA LEU A 84 4.96 -4.05 11.66
C LEU A 84 5.68 -4.78 12.79
N PHE A 85 6.03 -4.07 13.85
CA PHE A 85 6.58 -4.63 15.08
C PHE A 85 5.53 -4.63 16.19
N ASP A 86 5.68 -5.52 17.17
CA ASP A 86 4.84 -5.62 18.36
C ASP A 86 4.92 -4.36 19.25
N LYS A 87 6.03 -3.62 19.16
CA LYS A 87 6.30 -2.34 19.82
C LYS A 87 7.32 -1.52 19.03
N ASP A 88 7.55 -0.28 19.44
CA ASP A 88 8.43 0.66 18.73
C ASP A 88 9.90 0.17 18.74
N PRO A 89 10.48 -0.27 17.61
CA PRO A 89 11.85 -0.77 17.57
C PRO A 89 12.93 0.30 17.82
N HIS A 90 12.57 1.58 17.79
CA HIS A 90 13.49 2.67 18.15
C HIS A 90 13.55 2.91 19.66
N LYS A 91 12.58 2.40 20.43
CA LYS A 91 12.51 2.55 21.87
C LYS A 91 12.84 1.27 22.61
N TYR A 92 12.64 0.12 21.99
CA TYR A 92 12.74 -1.18 22.59
C TYR A 92 13.62 -2.12 21.77
N ASP A 93 14.77 -2.49 22.31
CA ASP A 93 15.72 -3.38 21.64
C ASP A 93 15.20 -4.82 21.45
N ASP A 94 14.16 -5.19 22.20
CA ASP A 94 13.47 -6.47 22.16
C ASP A 94 12.16 -6.42 21.35
N ALA A 95 12.00 -5.42 20.46
CA ALA A 95 10.87 -5.36 19.54
C ALA A 95 10.97 -6.49 18.51
N GLU A 96 9.87 -7.22 18.34
CA GLU A 96 9.77 -8.34 17.40
C GLU A 96 8.93 -7.98 16.19
N LEU A 97 9.42 -8.33 15.00
CA LEU A 97 8.67 -8.17 13.76
C LEU A 97 7.49 -9.15 13.73
N ILE A 98 6.30 -8.65 13.43
CA ILE A 98 5.10 -9.47 13.22
C ILE A 98 5.09 -9.94 11.76
N PRO A 99 5.33 -11.23 11.48
CA PRO A 99 5.48 -11.69 10.10
C PRO A 99 4.14 -11.75 9.34
N VAL A 100 3.03 -12.06 10.05
CA VAL A 100 1.71 -12.21 9.44
C VAL A 100 0.62 -11.59 10.33
N VAL A 101 -0.28 -10.85 9.71
CA VAL A 101 -1.48 -10.27 10.35
C VAL A 101 -2.71 -10.78 9.61
N PRO A 102 -3.37 -11.82 10.12
CA PRO A 102 -4.57 -12.38 9.48
C PRO A 102 -5.81 -11.50 9.71
N GLU A 103 -5.81 -10.72 10.79
CA GLU A 103 -6.91 -9.82 11.13
C GLU A 103 -6.39 -8.49 11.69
N ILE A 104 -6.92 -7.39 11.19
CA ILE A 104 -6.57 -6.03 11.65
C ILE A 104 -7.46 -5.71 12.86
N THR A 105 -7.02 -6.14 14.03
CA THR A 105 -7.71 -5.88 15.30
C THR A 105 -7.43 -4.47 15.83
N GLU A 106 -8.19 -4.04 16.84
CA GLU A 106 -7.92 -2.77 17.54
C GLU A 106 -6.53 -2.77 18.22
N GLU A 107 -5.99 -3.93 18.60
CA GLU A 107 -4.63 -4.07 19.12
C GLU A 107 -3.59 -3.75 18.02
N ILE A 108 -3.76 -4.29 16.81
CA ILE A 108 -2.90 -3.99 15.67
C ILE A 108 -2.95 -2.50 15.32
N LYS A 109 -4.13 -1.89 15.35
CA LYS A 109 -4.27 -0.43 15.15
C LYS A 109 -3.60 0.38 16.25
N ALA A 110 -3.70 -0.06 17.50
CA ALA A 110 -3.07 0.61 18.64
C ALA A 110 -1.53 0.54 18.55
N ILE A 111 -0.96 -0.59 18.15
CA ILE A 111 0.48 -0.75 17.91
C ILE A 111 0.95 0.24 16.82
N ALA A 112 0.18 0.36 15.74
CA ALA A 112 0.52 1.20 14.60
C ALA A 112 0.35 2.70 14.87
N GLY A 113 -0.61 3.09 15.69
CA GLY A 113 -1.00 4.48 15.94
C GLY A 113 -0.88 4.96 17.38
N GLY A 114 -0.20 4.20 18.27
CA GLY A 114 -0.19 4.40 19.71
C GLY A 114 0.04 5.85 20.15
N ALA A 115 -0.75 6.30 21.11
CA ALA A 115 -0.68 7.63 21.70
C ALA A 115 0.71 7.89 22.26
N GLY A 116 1.51 8.67 21.56
CA GLY A 116 2.88 9.01 21.94
C GLY A 116 3.96 8.42 21.02
N SER A 117 3.62 7.72 19.93
CA SER A 117 4.62 7.36 18.94
C SER A 117 5.09 8.64 18.23
N SER A 118 6.34 9.02 18.49
CA SER A 118 7.06 10.08 17.76
C SER A 118 7.34 9.67 16.29
N LEU A 119 6.94 8.50 15.90
CA LEU A 119 6.90 8.00 14.53
C LEU A 119 5.73 8.65 13.79
N GLY A 120 5.79 9.98 13.75
CA GLY A 120 5.02 10.88 12.92
C GLY A 120 3.65 10.37 12.46
N THR A 121 2.72 11.22 12.54
CA THR A 121 1.32 11.15 12.12
C THR A 121 1.04 10.61 10.72
N GLY A 122 1.99 9.96 10.05
CA GLY A 122 1.91 9.42 8.69
C GLY A 122 2.32 7.95 8.57
N GLY A 123 3.30 7.50 9.34
CA GLY A 123 4.05 6.28 9.01
C GLY A 123 3.27 4.96 8.97
N MET A 124 3.12 4.28 10.13
CA MET A 124 2.51 2.95 10.17
C MET A 124 0.98 3.01 10.10
N ALA A 125 0.35 4.03 10.72
CA ALA A 125 -1.12 4.17 10.73
C ALA A 125 -1.70 4.22 9.31
N THR A 126 -1.03 4.91 8.37
CA THR A 126 -1.46 5.00 6.98
C THR A 126 -1.31 3.67 6.24
N LYS A 127 -0.29 2.91 6.58
CA LYS A 127 -0.08 1.57 6.02
C LYS A 127 -1.12 0.57 6.53
N ILE A 128 -1.54 0.67 7.81
CA ILE A 128 -2.67 -0.11 8.34
C ILE A 128 -3.97 0.27 7.64
N LYS A 129 -4.22 1.57 7.40
CA LYS A 129 -5.38 2.02 6.63
C LYS A 129 -5.37 1.45 5.20
N ALA A 130 -4.21 1.44 4.54
CA ALA A 130 -4.04 0.80 3.25
C ALA A 130 -4.32 -0.71 3.30
N ALA A 131 -3.88 -1.39 4.37
CA ALA A 131 -4.15 -2.81 4.58
C ALA A 131 -5.66 -3.09 4.78
N GLU A 132 -6.39 -2.21 5.47
CA GLU A 132 -7.86 -2.31 5.59
C GLU A 132 -8.55 -2.18 4.22
N ILE A 133 -8.12 -1.22 3.39
CA ILE A 133 -8.65 -1.04 2.02
C ILE A 133 -8.40 -2.30 1.19
N CYS A 134 -7.18 -2.83 1.22
CA CYS A 134 -6.80 -4.06 0.51
C CYS A 134 -7.62 -5.26 0.99
N LYS A 135 -7.74 -5.46 2.30
CA LYS A 135 -8.54 -6.55 2.89
C LYS A 135 -10.00 -6.50 2.43
N ASN A 136 -10.61 -5.32 2.45
CA ASN A 136 -11.98 -5.12 1.97
C ASN A 136 -12.12 -5.39 0.46
N GLY A 137 -11.05 -5.21 -0.29
CA GLY A 137 -10.95 -5.52 -1.72
C GLY A 137 -10.55 -6.98 -2.04
N GLY A 138 -10.29 -7.81 -1.02
CA GLY A 138 -9.84 -9.19 -1.22
C GLY A 138 -8.38 -9.31 -1.67
N ILE A 139 -7.53 -8.34 -1.34
CA ILE A 139 -6.14 -8.21 -1.77
C ILE A 139 -5.21 -8.40 -0.57
N ASP A 140 -4.20 -9.24 -0.72
CA ASP A 140 -3.12 -9.35 0.26
C ASP A 140 -2.23 -8.10 0.21
N LEU A 141 -1.65 -7.71 1.37
CA LEU A 141 -0.73 -6.60 1.42
C LEU A 141 0.54 -6.99 2.17
N ILE A 142 1.72 -6.64 1.62
CA ILE A 142 3.01 -6.77 2.29
C ILE A 142 3.59 -5.39 2.56
N ILE A 143 4.01 -5.14 3.80
CA ILE A 143 4.85 -3.99 4.17
C ILE A 143 6.27 -4.49 4.36
N MET A 144 7.23 -3.93 3.63
CA MET A 144 8.63 -4.35 3.70
C MET A 144 9.60 -3.19 3.50
N ASN A 145 10.87 -3.41 3.87
CA ASN A 145 11.92 -2.44 3.65
C ASN A 145 12.27 -2.33 2.16
N GLY A 146 12.27 -1.10 1.64
CA GLY A 146 12.50 -0.77 0.23
C GLY A 146 13.94 -0.37 -0.10
N ARG A 147 14.89 -0.39 0.84
CA ARG A 147 16.28 0.03 0.58
C ARG A 147 16.97 -0.83 -0.48
N ASP A 148 16.66 -2.12 -0.50
CA ASP A 148 17.15 -3.03 -1.52
C ASP A 148 15.98 -3.60 -2.33
N PRO A 149 15.76 -3.12 -3.57
CA PRO A 149 14.63 -3.58 -4.40
C PRO A 149 14.71 -5.07 -4.74
N ARG A 150 15.87 -5.72 -4.60
CA ARG A 150 16.02 -7.16 -4.80
C ARG A 150 15.24 -7.98 -3.77
N HIS A 151 14.82 -7.37 -2.68
CA HIS A 151 13.92 -7.99 -1.71
C HIS A 151 12.58 -8.42 -2.33
N LEU A 152 12.13 -7.79 -3.42
CA LEU A 152 10.95 -8.23 -4.17
C LEU A 152 11.06 -9.69 -4.63
N TYR A 153 12.27 -10.17 -4.99
CA TYR A 153 12.43 -11.58 -5.37
C TYR A 153 12.08 -12.55 -4.24
N LYS A 154 12.32 -12.16 -2.97
CA LYS A 154 11.98 -12.99 -1.82
C LYS A 154 10.47 -13.19 -1.69
N VAL A 155 9.68 -12.15 -1.99
CA VAL A 155 8.21 -12.24 -2.00
C VAL A 155 7.75 -13.31 -3.00
N PHE A 156 8.25 -13.25 -4.24
CA PHE A 156 7.89 -14.21 -5.30
C PHE A 156 8.48 -15.61 -5.09
N GLU A 157 9.48 -15.75 -4.24
CA GLU A 157 10.05 -17.04 -3.83
C GLU A 157 9.38 -17.60 -2.56
N ASN A 158 8.32 -16.97 -2.06
CA ASN A 158 7.62 -17.29 -0.79
C ASN A 158 8.56 -17.33 0.41
N LYS A 159 9.59 -16.48 0.43
CA LYS A 159 10.49 -16.34 1.57
C LYS A 159 9.94 -15.29 2.52
N PRO A 160 10.05 -15.50 3.85
CA PRO A 160 9.57 -14.55 4.83
C PRO A 160 10.31 -13.20 4.67
N ILE A 161 9.54 -12.14 4.48
CA ILE A 161 10.03 -10.76 4.43
C ILE A 161 8.92 -9.80 4.80
N GLY A 162 9.24 -8.85 5.66
CA GLY A 162 8.26 -7.84 6.09
C GLY A 162 7.10 -8.40 6.89
N THR A 163 5.96 -7.72 6.79
CA THR A 163 4.69 -8.14 7.39
C THR A 163 3.64 -8.35 6.30
N LEU A 164 3.10 -9.55 6.24
CA LEU A 164 1.98 -9.91 5.35
C LEU A 164 0.65 -9.68 6.08
N PHE A 165 -0.24 -8.92 5.47
CA PHE A 165 -1.66 -8.78 5.85
C PHE A 165 -2.48 -9.61 4.88
N THR A 166 -3.16 -10.66 5.36
CA THR A 166 -3.94 -11.55 4.50
C THR A 166 -5.36 -11.05 4.32
N ALA A 167 -5.87 -11.13 3.10
CA ALA A 167 -7.25 -10.73 2.80
C ALA A 167 -8.28 -11.68 3.44
N ASN A 168 -8.01 -13.00 3.40
CA ASN A 168 -8.96 -14.03 3.80
C ASN A 168 -8.71 -14.61 5.20
N GLY A 169 -7.73 -14.09 5.95
CA GLY A 169 -7.39 -14.59 7.29
C GLY A 169 -6.69 -15.95 7.31
N GLU A 170 -6.37 -16.51 6.15
CA GLU A 170 -5.62 -17.76 6.00
C GLU A 170 -4.12 -17.47 5.82
N VAL A 171 -3.25 -18.33 6.37
CA VAL A 171 -1.79 -18.22 6.33
C VAL A 171 -1.21 -19.32 5.46
#